data_5d32620688e3121cddfd1496ee01cb48
#
_entry.id   5d32620688e3121cddfd1496ee01cb48
#
_cell.length_a   1.000
_cell.length_b   1.000
_cell.length_c   1.000
_cell.angle_alpha   90.00
_cell.angle_beta   90.00
_cell.angle_gamma   90.00
#
_symmetry.space_group_name_H-M   'P 1'
#
loop_
_entity.id
_entity.type
_entity.pdbx_description
1 polymer ?
#
loop_
_entity_poly.entity_id
_entity_poly.type
_entity_poly.pdbx_seq_one_letter_code
_entity_poly.pdbx_strand_id
1 'polypeptide(L)'
;SYHLPVVNYTVLDSIKEYLKSISSPFVNIDVRNPIYERVKISAGLRFVQGKNNGTFLKKLNQDIIEFMCPWMLGVDQELELGGVLVKDVILSFIEKCPYVEFVTKFSTVQVFPKDKGGFDVDDTAIHSTNSPIIKATKPWSILIPFENNPLYFVDDETFQLPEKASISSMIIDGDFVMTEEKERDLDDFLADNFKRLSMHFIV
;
A
#
# COMPACT_ATOMS: atom_id res chain seq x y z
N SER A 1 7.77 11.64 2.94
CA SER A 1 6.49 11.16 3.49
C SER A 1 5.35 11.80 2.72
N TYR A 2 4.52 10.98 2.06
CA TYR A 2 3.35 11.48 1.35
C TYR A 2 2.29 11.93 2.35
N HIS A 3 1.79 13.13 2.16
CA HIS A 3 0.70 13.63 2.99
C HIS A 3 -0.63 13.09 2.44
N LEU A 4 -1.13 12.02 3.06
CA LEU A 4 -2.43 11.46 2.69
C LEU A 4 -3.54 12.41 3.16
N PRO A 5 -4.47 12.79 2.29
CA PRO A 5 -5.56 13.70 2.66
C PRO A 5 -6.51 13.03 3.65
N VAL A 6 -6.57 13.59 4.85
CA VAL A 6 -7.48 13.17 5.92
C VAL A 6 -8.17 14.41 6.50
N VAL A 7 -9.47 14.34 6.64
CA VAL A 7 -10.29 15.41 7.17
C VAL A 7 -10.59 15.14 8.64
N ASN A 8 -10.54 16.16 9.50
CA ASN A 8 -10.84 16.02 10.91
C ASN A 8 -12.35 15.74 11.15
N TYR A 9 -12.67 15.17 12.31
CA TYR A 9 -14.04 14.78 12.66
C TYR A 9 -15.05 15.94 12.57
N THR A 10 -14.67 17.15 13.02
CA THR A 10 -15.57 18.32 13.02
C THR A 10 -16.01 18.69 11.60
N VAL A 11 -15.13 18.61 10.62
CA VAL A 11 -15.46 18.89 9.21
C VAL A 11 -16.32 17.77 8.64
N LEU A 12 -16.02 16.50 8.94
CA LEU A 12 -16.86 15.37 8.51
C LEU A 12 -18.29 15.48 9.06
N ASP A 13 -18.41 15.85 10.32
CA ASP A 13 -19.72 16.05 10.97
C ASP A 13 -20.49 17.23 10.36
N SER A 14 -19.82 18.34 10.11
CA SER A 14 -20.40 19.50 9.42
C SER A 14 -20.90 19.15 8.01
N ILE A 15 -20.14 18.38 7.25
CA ILE A 15 -20.56 17.89 5.93
C ILE A 15 -21.78 16.97 6.08
N LYS A 16 -21.78 16.08 7.08
CA LYS A 16 -22.89 15.17 7.34
C LYS A 16 -24.18 15.91 7.66
N GLU A 17 -24.12 16.90 8.56
CA GLU A 17 -25.28 17.71 8.92
C GLU A 17 -25.80 18.55 7.73
N TYR A 18 -24.89 19.12 6.94
CA TYR A 18 -25.29 19.81 5.69
C TYR A 18 -26.01 18.87 4.72
N LEU A 19 -25.46 17.70 4.47
CA LEU A 19 -26.06 16.71 3.56
C LEU A 19 -27.43 16.22 4.08
N LYS A 20 -27.57 16.02 5.38
CA LYS A 20 -28.87 15.69 6.00
C LYS A 20 -29.91 16.78 5.80
N SER A 21 -29.51 18.05 5.87
CA SER A 21 -30.45 19.19 5.72
C SER A 21 -31.08 19.28 4.32
N ILE A 22 -30.41 18.77 3.30
CA ILE A 22 -30.84 18.81 1.88
C ILE A 22 -31.34 17.45 1.36
N SER A 23 -31.21 16.40 2.19
CA SER A 23 -31.59 15.03 1.80
C SER A 23 -32.95 14.63 2.38
N SER A 24 -33.57 13.63 1.77
CA SER A 24 -34.78 13.02 2.30
C SER A 24 -34.52 12.40 3.70
N PRO A 25 -35.48 12.50 4.66
CA PRO A 25 -35.32 11.92 5.98
C PRO A 25 -35.18 10.39 6.00
N PHE A 26 -35.45 9.72 4.88
CA PHE A 26 -35.33 8.27 4.73
C PHE A 26 -33.93 7.84 4.20
N VAL A 27 -33.05 8.78 3.91
CA VAL A 27 -31.69 8.49 3.43
C VAL A 27 -30.74 8.41 4.62
N ASN A 28 -30.03 7.29 4.75
CA ASN A 28 -28.95 7.18 5.72
C ASN A 28 -27.64 7.70 5.08
N ILE A 29 -27.10 8.79 5.64
CA ILE A 29 -25.88 9.45 5.16
C ILE A 29 -24.74 9.08 6.10
N ASP A 30 -23.70 8.52 5.54
CA ASP A 30 -22.45 8.24 6.22
C ASP A 30 -21.30 9.02 5.56
N VAL A 31 -20.63 9.86 6.33
CA VAL A 31 -19.50 10.69 5.88
C VAL A 31 -18.26 10.25 6.64
N ARG A 32 -17.24 9.81 5.91
CA ARG A 32 -16.02 9.24 6.48
C ARG A 32 -14.79 9.55 5.63
N ASN A 33 -13.62 9.47 6.23
CA ASN A 33 -12.37 9.45 5.49
C ASN A 33 -12.21 8.14 4.71
N PRO A 34 -11.48 8.15 3.59
CA PRO A 34 -11.10 6.92 2.92
C PRO A 34 -10.17 6.08 3.81
N ILE A 35 -10.18 4.77 3.59
CA ILE A 35 -9.19 3.87 4.16
C ILE A 35 -8.06 3.72 3.14
N TYR A 36 -6.82 3.99 3.55
CA TYR A 36 -5.65 3.79 2.70
C TYR A 36 -5.09 2.39 2.91
N GLU A 37 -5.18 1.57 1.88
CA GLU A 37 -4.62 0.22 1.86
C GLU A 37 -3.31 0.24 1.09
N ARG A 38 -2.24 -0.20 1.74
CA ARG A 38 -0.90 -0.08 1.20
C ARG A 38 -0.52 -1.32 0.39
N VAL A 39 0.01 -1.10 -0.81
CA VAL A 39 0.52 -2.13 -1.69
C VAL A 39 2.04 -2.01 -1.77
N LYS A 40 2.74 -3.01 -1.25
CA LYS A 40 4.19 -3.15 -1.30
C LYS A 40 4.56 -3.93 -2.56
N ILE A 41 5.49 -3.41 -3.34
CA ILE A 41 6.00 -4.05 -4.55
C ILE A 41 7.42 -4.54 -4.30
N SER A 42 7.68 -5.81 -4.57
CA SER A 42 9.00 -6.41 -4.46
C SER A 42 9.45 -6.92 -5.81
N ALA A 43 10.68 -6.59 -6.23
CA ALA A 43 11.25 -7.09 -7.47
C ALA A 43 12.78 -7.09 -7.43
N GLY A 44 13.37 -8.13 -8.02
CA GLY A 44 14.76 -8.15 -8.41
C GLY A 44 14.91 -7.56 -9.81
N LEU A 45 15.84 -6.65 -10.00
CA LEU A 45 15.95 -5.82 -11.19
C LEU A 45 17.39 -5.81 -11.72
N ARG A 46 17.52 -5.93 -13.03
CA ARG A 46 18.74 -5.61 -13.74
C ARG A 46 18.51 -4.39 -14.60
N PHE A 47 19.47 -3.49 -14.58
CA PHE A 47 19.42 -2.25 -15.35
C PHE A 47 20.40 -2.25 -16.50
N VAL A 48 20.09 -1.47 -17.52
CA VAL A 48 20.99 -1.24 -18.66
C VAL A 48 22.35 -0.73 -18.16
N GLN A 49 23.41 -1.34 -18.69
CA GLN A 49 24.80 -1.06 -18.28
C GLN A 49 25.18 0.43 -18.41
N GLY A 50 26.02 0.90 -17.50
CA GLY A 50 26.69 2.20 -17.59
C GLY A 50 26.21 3.28 -16.63
N LYS A 51 25.30 3.01 -15.70
CA LYS A 51 24.83 3.97 -14.69
C LYS A 51 24.74 3.36 -13.29
N ASN A 52 24.67 4.23 -12.28
CA ASN A 52 24.58 3.83 -10.88
C ASN A 52 23.25 3.12 -10.60
N ASN A 53 23.27 1.85 -10.26
CA ASN A 53 22.10 1.03 -9.94
C ASN A 53 21.22 1.65 -8.84
N GLY A 54 21.83 2.27 -7.81
CA GLY A 54 21.10 2.94 -6.74
C GLY A 54 20.27 4.13 -7.22
N THR A 55 20.74 4.85 -8.24
CA THR A 55 19.96 5.94 -8.85
C THR A 55 18.74 5.41 -9.60
N PHE A 56 18.91 4.31 -10.33
CA PHE A 56 17.81 3.68 -11.04
C PHE A 56 16.77 3.05 -10.11
N LEU A 57 17.20 2.44 -9.01
CA LEU A 57 16.27 1.90 -8.00
C LEU A 57 15.39 3.03 -7.40
N LYS A 58 15.99 4.17 -7.05
CA LYS A 58 15.24 5.33 -6.55
C LYS A 58 14.28 5.88 -7.60
N LYS A 59 14.76 6.01 -8.84
CA LYS A 59 13.93 6.47 -9.95
C LYS A 59 12.75 5.55 -10.18
N LEU A 60 12.99 4.24 -10.27
CA LEU A 60 11.93 3.26 -10.49
C LEU A 60 10.90 3.26 -9.34
N ASN A 61 11.36 3.37 -8.10
CA ASN A 61 10.43 3.50 -6.98
C ASN A 61 9.52 4.72 -7.13
N GLN A 62 10.06 5.85 -7.55
CA GLN A 62 9.29 7.06 -7.83
C GLN A 62 8.33 6.86 -9.01
N ASP A 63 8.82 6.30 -10.13
CA ASP A 63 8.01 6.04 -11.32
C ASP A 63 6.83 5.07 -11.01
N ILE A 64 7.03 4.07 -10.14
CA ILE A 64 5.98 3.17 -9.67
C ILE A 64 4.92 3.92 -8.86
N ILE A 65 5.35 4.82 -7.97
CA ILE A 65 4.44 5.62 -7.15
C ILE A 65 3.61 6.54 -8.04
N GLU A 66 4.24 7.20 -9.01
CA GLU A 66 3.57 8.05 -9.99
C GLU A 66 2.57 7.28 -10.84
N PHE A 67 2.94 6.07 -11.25
CA PHE A 67 2.07 5.19 -12.03
C PHE A 67 0.84 4.73 -11.25
N MET A 68 1.01 4.34 -9.98
CA MET A 68 -0.10 3.84 -9.15
C MET A 68 -1.00 4.95 -8.61
N CYS A 69 -0.42 6.11 -8.29
CA CYS A 69 -1.14 7.20 -7.63
C CYS A 69 -0.79 8.57 -8.24
N PRO A 70 -1.10 8.81 -9.52
CA PRO A 70 -0.80 10.07 -10.20
C PRO A 70 -1.47 11.28 -9.53
N TRP A 71 -2.63 11.08 -8.88
CA TRP A 71 -3.32 12.12 -8.12
C TRP A 71 -2.50 12.65 -6.91
N MET A 72 -1.58 11.86 -6.35
CA MET A 72 -0.69 12.30 -5.25
C MET A 72 0.33 13.36 -5.69
N LEU A 73 0.57 13.49 -6.99
CA LEU A 73 1.54 14.42 -7.57
C LEU A 73 0.88 15.61 -8.25
N GLY A 74 -0.42 15.82 -8.02
CA GLY A 74 -1.17 16.93 -8.59
C GLY A 74 -1.46 16.80 -10.08
N VAL A 75 -1.36 15.59 -10.64
CA VAL A 75 -1.86 15.30 -11.98
C VAL A 75 -3.38 15.20 -11.90
N ASP A 76 -4.09 15.91 -12.79
CA ASP A 76 -5.55 15.88 -12.90
C ASP A 76 -6.05 14.49 -13.36
N GLN A 77 -6.01 13.53 -12.44
CA GLN A 77 -6.60 12.23 -12.63
C GLN A 77 -7.60 11.96 -11.52
N GLU A 78 -8.70 11.31 -11.87
CA GLU A 78 -9.75 10.94 -10.93
C GLU A 78 -9.21 9.92 -9.92
N LEU A 79 -9.53 10.18 -8.65
CA LEU A 79 -9.20 9.27 -7.55
C LEU A 79 -10.18 8.10 -7.58
N GLU A 80 -9.66 6.88 -7.70
CA GLU A 80 -10.47 5.66 -7.75
C GLU A 80 -10.70 5.10 -6.34
N LEU A 81 -11.96 5.16 -5.87
CA LEU A 81 -12.40 4.51 -4.64
C LEU A 81 -12.79 3.06 -4.93
N GLY A 82 -12.43 2.13 -4.05
CA GLY A 82 -12.71 0.71 -4.24
C GLY A 82 -11.97 0.09 -5.42
N GLY A 83 -10.85 0.71 -5.81
CA GLY A 83 -10.10 0.37 -7.01
C GLY A 83 -9.51 -1.03 -7.03
N VAL A 84 -9.06 -1.40 -8.22
CA VAL A 84 -8.45 -2.70 -8.50
C VAL A 84 -7.12 -2.49 -9.20
N LEU A 85 -6.07 -3.11 -8.67
CA LEU A 85 -4.75 -3.16 -9.29
C LEU A 85 -4.51 -4.55 -9.87
N VAL A 86 -4.12 -4.60 -11.13
CA VAL A 86 -3.71 -5.86 -11.78
C VAL A 86 -2.20 -5.98 -11.68
N LYS A 87 -1.72 -7.04 -11.05
CA LYS A 87 -0.30 -7.35 -10.85
C LYS A 87 0.50 -7.27 -12.15
N ASP A 88 -0.02 -7.88 -13.22
CA ASP A 88 0.66 -7.93 -14.51
C ASP A 88 0.74 -6.55 -15.20
N VAL A 89 -0.17 -5.63 -14.88
CA VAL A 89 -0.09 -4.25 -15.39
C VAL A 89 1.07 -3.51 -14.74
N ILE A 90 1.29 -3.70 -13.44
CA ILE A 90 2.45 -3.11 -12.73
C ILE A 90 3.75 -3.72 -13.26
N LEU A 91 3.80 -5.05 -13.43
CA LEU A 91 4.96 -5.74 -14.00
C LEU A 91 5.28 -5.22 -15.40
N SER A 92 4.27 -5.15 -16.27
CA SER A 92 4.42 -4.61 -17.64
C SER A 92 4.86 -3.15 -17.67
N PHE A 93 4.45 -2.35 -16.68
CA PHE A 93 4.94 -0.98 -16.54
C PHE A 93 6.44 -0.96 -16.22
N ILE A 94 6.89 -1.78 -15.27
CA ILE A 94 8.31 -1.88 -14.89
C ILE A 94 9.16 -2.35 -16.08
N GLU A 95 8.72 -3.39 -16.78
CA GLU A 95 9.42 -3.95 -17.96
C GLU A 95 9.53 -2.95 -19.14
N LYS A 96 8.57 -2.02 -19.25
CA LYS A 96 8.60 -0.97 -20.28
C LYS A 96 9.49 0.20 -19.93
N CYS A 97 9.99 0.30 -18.72
CA CYS A 97 10.93 1.36 -18.33
C CYS A 97 12.24 1.20 -19.13
N PRO A 98 12.68 2.24 -19.88
CA PRO A 98 13.80 2.11 -20.83
C PRO A 98 15.16 1.84 -20.17
N TYR A 99 15.24 1.93 -18.86
CA TYR A 99 16.44 1.66 -18.06
C TYR A 99 16.39 0.31 -17.36
N VAL A 100 15.27 -0.42 -17.43
CA VAL A 100 15.11 -1.78 -16.90
C VAL A 100 15.39 -2.78 -18.03
N GLU A 101 16.28 -3.73 -17.80
CA GLU A 101 16.64 -4.77 -18.76
C GLU A 101 15.97 -6.10 -18.43
N PHE A 102 15.87 -6.42 -17.13
CA PHE A 102 15.30 -7.68 -16.67
C PHE A 102 14.63 -7.54 -15.32
N VAL A 103 13.53 -8.27 -15.12
CA VAL A 103 12.76 -8.31 -13.86
C VAL A 103 12.61 -9.76 -13.40
N THR A 104 12.84 -9.99 -12.12
CA THR A 104 12.67 -11.32 -11.49
C THR A 104 12.09 -11.18 -10.08
N LYS A 105 11.59 -12.26 -9.50
CA LYS A 105 11.01 -12.32 -8.13
C LYS A 105 9.94 -11.26 -7.89
N PHE A 106 9.16 -10.93 -8.91
CA PHE A 106 8.13 -9.92 -8.78
C PHE A 106 6.97 -10.41 -7.92
N SER A 107 6.67 -9.68 -6.86
CA SER A 107 5.52 -9.92 -5.99
C SER A 107 4.93 -8.62 -5.48
N THR A 108 3.68 -8.70 -5.06
CA THR A 108 2.97 -7.59 -4.43
C THR A 108 2.36 -8.07 -3.12
N VAL A 109 2.39 -7.22 -2.11
CA VAL A 109 1.81 -7.48 -0.80
C VAL A 109 0.86 -6.34 -0.46
N GLN A 110 -0.42 -6.65 -0.28
CA GLN A 110 -1.42 -5.69 0.19
C GLN A 110 -1.50 -5.76 1.71
N VAL A 111 -1.47 -4.60 2.36
CA VAL A 111 -1.66 -4.45 3.79
C VAL A 111 -2.90 -3.60 4.04
N PHE A 112 -3.84 -4.11 4.80
CA PHE A 112 -5.11 -3.44 5.06
C PHE A 112 -5.58 -3.62 6.50
N PRO A 113 -6.30 -2.63 7.07
CA PRO A 113 -6.79 -2.72 8.45
C PRO A 113 -7.92 -3.73 8.59
N LYS A 114 -7.95 -4.44 9.73
CA LYS A 114 -9.07 -5.31 10.13
C LYS A 114 -10.16 -4.51 10.83
N ASP A 115 -11.41 -4.95 10.70
CA ASP A 115 -12.58 -4.31 11.36
C ASP A 115 -12.48 -4.33 12.90
N LYS A 116 -11.75 -5.30 13.48
CA LYS A 116 -11.56 -5.47 14.93
C LYS A 116 -10.24 -4.93 15.47
N GLY A 117 -9.54 -4.13 14.67
CA GLY A 117 -8.18 -3.64 14.95
C GLY A 117 -7.08 -4.57 14.40
N GLY A 118 -5.87 -3.99 14.24
CA GLY A 118 -4.75 -4.65 13.58
C GLY A 118 -4.82 -4.59 12.06
N PHE A 119 -3.87 -5.29 11.42
CA PHE A 119 -3.76 -5.35 9.97
C PHE A 119 -3.83 -6.78 9.48
N ASP A 120 -4.26 -6.95 8.25
CA ASP A 120 -4.16 -8.20 7.50
C ASP A 120 -3.26 -8.00 6.28
N VAL A 121 -2.75 -9.11 5.76
CA VAL A 121 -1.77 -9.10 4.68
C VAL A 121 -2.19 -10.11 3.63
N ASP A 122 -2.29 -9.67 2.38
CA ASP A 122 -2.45 -10.53 1.22
C ASP A 122 -1.18 -10.48 0.36
N ASP A 123 -0.49 -11.63 0.24
CA ASP A 123 0.78 -11.77 -0.46
C ASP A 123 0.61 -12.61 -1.72
N THR A 124 0.83 -11.99 -2.88
CA THR A 124 0.72 -12.67 -4.18
C THR A 124 1.81 -13.71 -4.44
N ALA A 125 2.86 -13.78 -3.62
CA ALA A 125 3.86 -14.85 -3.67
C ALA A 125 3.34 -16.18 -3.09
N ILE A 126 2.25 -16.16 -2.30
CA ILE A 126 1.65 -17.37 -1.75
C ILE A 126 0.73 -18.00 -2.80
N HIS A 127 1.03 -19.23 -3.20
CA HIS A 127 0.29 -19.93 -4.26
C HIS A 127 -1.23 -20.09 -4.00
N SER A 128 -1.65 -20.17 -2.74
CA SER A 128 -3.06 -20.30 -2.35
C SER A 128 -3.87 -19.01 -2.57
N THR A 129 -3.20 -17.88 -2.57
CA THR A 129 -3.80 -16.54 -2.77
C THR A 129 -3.28 -15.85 -4.02
N ASN A 130 -2.62 -16.57 -4.95
CA ASN A 130 -2.03 -16.02 -6.16
C ASN A 130 -3.09 -15.46 -7.11
N SER A 131 -3.78 -14.43 -6.62
CA SER A 131 -4.68 -13.63 -7.44
C SER A 131 -3.85 -12.65 -8.27
N PRO A 132 -4.05 -12.59 -9.58
CA PRO A 132 -3.43 -11.56 -10.40
C PRO A 132 -3.99 -10.16 -10.09
N ILE A 133 -5.00 -10.08 -9.23
CA ILE A 133 -5.78 -8.89 -8.95
C ILE A 133 -5.69 -8.55 -7.47
N ILE A 134 -5.25 -7.33 -7.17
CA ILE A 134 -5.29 -6.71 -5.85
C ILE A 134 -6.53 -5.82 -5.82
N LYS A 135 -7.45 -6.11 -4.91
CA LYS A 135 -8.70 -5.37 -4.79
C LYS A 135 -8.79 -4.67 -3.43
N ALA A 136 -9.22 -3.41 -3.46
CA ALA A 136 -9.54 -2.69 -2.23
C ALA A 136 -10.60 -3.45 -1.40
N THR A 137 -10.39 -3.57 -0.09
CA THR A 137 -11.25 -4.39 0.79
C THR A 137 -12.61 -3.76 1.06
N LYS A 138 -12.70 -2.43 0.93
CA LYS A 138 -13.95 -1.67 1.11
C LYS A 138 -14.19 -0.76 -0.10
N PRO A 139 -15.45 -0.43 -0.41
CA PRO A 139 -15.77 0.49 -1.52
C PRO A 139 -15.20 1.91 -1.35
N TRP A 140 -14.85 2.30 -0.13
CA TRP A 140 -14.24 3.60 0.20
C TRP A 140 -12.75 3.50 0.52
N SER A 141 -12.12 2.36 0.23
CA SER A 141 -10.67 2.19 0.33
C SER A 141 -9.97 2.70 -0.93
N ILE A 142 -8.75 3.18 -0.75
CA ILE A 142 -7.86 3.62 -1.80
C ILE A 142 -6.58 2.80 -1.72
N LEU A 143 -6.20 2.17 -2.83
CA LEU A 143 -4.94 1.45 -2.92
C LEU A 143 -3.80 2.45 -3.16
N ILE A 144 -2.78 2.43 -2.31
CA ILE A 144 -1.61 3.30 -2.41
C ILE A 144 -0.32 2.47 -2.35
N PRO A 145 0.75 2.85 -3.06
CA PRO A 145 2.04 2.19 -2.94
C PRO A 145 2.72 2.51 -1.61
N PHE A 146 3.61 1.63 -1.17
CA PHE A 146 4.56 1.96 -0.12
C PHE A 146 5.53 3.05 -0.61
N GLU A 147 6.01 3.90 0.31
CA GLU A 147 7.01 4.93 -0.01
C GLU A 147 8.34 4.31 -0.47
N ASN A 148 8.73 3.22 0.17
CA ASN A 148 9.95 2.50 -0.13
C ASN A 148 9.61 1.04 -0.45
N ASN A 149 9.54 0.74 -1.72
CA ASN A 149 9.35 -0.63 -2.19
C ASN A 149 10.69 -1.39 -2.12
N PRO A 150 10.71 -2.67 -1.72
CA PRO A 150 11.93 -3.49 -1.68
C PRO A 150 12.36 -3.91 -3.09
N LEU A 151 12.88 -2.94 -3.83
CA LEU A 151 13.48 -3.12 -5.13
C LEU A 151 14.99 -3.33 -4.94
N TYR A 152 15.54 -4.38 -5.54
CA TYR A 152 16.96 -4.71 -5.38
C TYR A 152 17.60 -5.11 -6.72
N PHE A 153 18.89 -4.90 -6.80
CA PHE A 153 19.66 -5.23 -7.99
C PHE A 153 20.00 -6.72 -8.03
N VAL A 154 19.95 -7.32 -9.22
CA VAL A 154 20.40 -8.69 -9.50
C VAL A 154 21.42 -8.67 -10.64
N ASP A 155 22.47 -9.49 -10.50
CA ASP A 155 23.56 -9.56 -11.49
C ASP A 155 23.27 -10.51 -12.64
N ASP A 156 22.52 -11.58 -12.38
CA ASP A 156 22.23 -12.62 -13.36
C ASP A 156 20.81 -12.48 -13.95
N GLU A 157 20.62 -13.04 -15.14
CA GLU A 157 19.34 -13.04 -15.86
C GLU A 157 18.50 -14.30 -15.55
N THR A 158 18.75 -14.94 -14.42
CA THR A 158 18.00 -16.13 -14.05
C THR A 158 16.65 -15.74 -13.51
N PHE A 159 15.59 -16.14 -14.20
CA PHE A 159 14.23 -15.97 -13.70
C PHE A 159 14.03 -16.81 -12.43
N GLN A 160 13.61 -16.17 -11.36
CA GLN A 160 13.31 -16.81 -10.08
C GLN A 160 11.90 -16.44 -9.65
N LEU A 161 11.20 -17.40 -9.06
CA LEU A 161 9.89 -17.15 -8.47
C LEU A 161 10.02 -16.25 -7.24
N PRO A 162 9.01 -15.43 -6.95
CA PRO A 162 9.02 -14.60 -5.75
C PRO A 162 8.99 -15.47 -4.49
N GLU A 163 9.67 -14.98 -3.46
CA GLU A 163 9.64 -15.57 -2.14
C GLU A 163 8.49 -14.94 -1.32
N LYS A 164 7.92 -15.72 -0.41
CA LYS A 164 6.91 -15.22 0.52
C LYS A 164 7.48 -14.02 1.29
N ALA A 165 6.71 -12.96 1.41
CA ALA A 165 7.12 -11.80 2.18
C ALA A 165 7.30 -12.18 3.65
N SER A 166 8.44 -11.81 4.22
CA SER A 166 8.67 -11.93 5.65
C SER A 166 7.95 -10.79 6.38
N ILE A 167 7.16 -11.14 7.38
CA ILE A 167 6.49 -10.16 8.25
C ILE A 167 7.53 -9.30 8.98
N SER A 168 8.70 -9.87 9.30
CA SER A 168 9.81 -9.17 9.95
C SER A 168 10.37 -7.99 9.15
N SER A 169 10.14 -7.95 7.84
CA SER A 169 10.58 -6.87 6.95
C SER A 169 9.52 -5.80 6.70
N MET A 170 8.33 -5.91 7.30
CA MET A 170 7.25 -4.95 7.11
C MET A 170 7.34 -3.82 8.12
N ILE A 171 7.61 -2.61 7.62
CA ILE A 171 7.43 -1.37 8.38
C ILE A 171 6.06 -0.81 8.00
N ILE A 172 5.14 -0.78 8.96
CA ILE A 172 3.81 -0.18 8.79
C ILE A 172 3.85 1.17 9.51
N ASP A 173 3.67 2.27 8.77
CA ASP A 173 3.64 3.66 9.27
C ASP A 173 4.88 4.13 10.05
N GLY A 174 6.08 3.78 9.61
CA GLY A 174 7.33 4.34 10.15
C GLY A 174 7.67 3.94 11.60
N ASP A 175 6.67 3.70 12.44
CA ASP A 175 6.82 3.41 13.87
C ASP A 175 6.54 1.94 14.24
N PHE A 176 6.14 1.11 13.29
CA PHE A 176 5.76 -0.28 13.54
C PHE A 176 6.69 -1.26 12.82
N VAL A 177 7.56 -1.90 13.58
CA VAL A 177 8.43 -2.99 13.09
C VAL A 177 7.93 -4.31 13.68
N MET A 178 7.45 -5.23 12.84
CA MET A 178 7.14 -6.60 13.25
C MET A 178 8.39 -7.46 13.06
N THR A 179 8.86 -8.12 14.13
CA THR A 179 10.00 -9.04 14.11
C THR A 179 9.52 -10.48 14.35
N GLU A 180 10.09 -11.44 13.60
CA GLU A 180 9.70 -12.86 13.67
C GLU A 180 9.93 -13.53 15.04
N GLU A 181 10.82 -12.99 15.87
CA GLU A 181 11.21 -13.62 17.15
C GLU A 181 10.13 -13.64 18.23
N LYS A 182 8.96 -13.03 17.99
CA LYS A 182 7.91 -12.86 19.02
C LYS A 182 6.51 -13.27 18.60
N GLU A 183 6.35 -14.37 17.87
CA GLU A 183 5.01 -14.88 17.54
C GLU A 183 4.15 -15.21 18.78
N ARG A 184 4.75 -15.44 19.96
CA ARG A 184 4.01 -15.74 21.22
C ARG A 184 3.60 -14.48 21.99
N ASP A 185 4.31 -13.36 21.80
CA ASP A 185 4.04 -12.08 22.46
C ASP A 185 3.35 -11.08 21.52
N LEU A 186 3.00 -11.48 20.29
CA LEU A 186 2.46 -10.59 19.29
C LEU A 186 1.11 -10.01 19.71
N ASP A 187 0.25 -10.84 20.29
CA ASP A 187 -1.07 -10.40 20.78
C ASP A 187 -0.95 -9.44 21.97
N ASP A 188 0.01 -9.67 22.86
CA ASP A 188 0.30 -8.78 24.00
C ASP A 188 0.97 -7.48 23.52
N PHE A 189 1.89 -7.56 22.57
CA PHE A 189 2.58 -6.40 22.00
C PHE A 189 1.60 -5.53 21.18
N LEU A 190 0.72 -6.15 20.41
CA LEU A 190 -0.34 -5.45 19.67
C LEU A 190 -1.33 -4.79 20.64
N ALA A 191 -1.74 -5.50 21.70
CA ALA A 191 -2.65 -4.96 22.71
C ALA A 191 -2.07 -3.74 23.46
N ASP A 192 -0.77 -3.74 23.77
CA ASP A 192 -0.10 -2.62 24.46
C ASP A 192 0.11 -1.41 23.54
N ASN A 193 0.46 -1.62 22.28
CA ASN A 193 0.59 -0.54 21.30
C ASN A 193 -0.76 0.04 20.88
N PHE A 194 -1.81 -0.77 20.81
CA PHE A 194 -3.18 -0.27 20.60
C PHE A 194 -3.68 0.56 21.79
N LYS A 195 -3.33 0.22 23.03
CA LYS A 195 -3.61 1.07 24.18
C LYS A 195 -2.90 2.43 24.09
N ARG A 196 -1.66 2.48 23.60
CA ARG A 196 -0.93 3.75 23.37
C ARG A 196 -1.55 4.58 22.23
N LEU A 197 -1.94 3.96 21.14
CA LEU A 197 -2.61 4.64 20.02
C LEU A 197 -4.00 5.16 20.42
N SER A 198 -4.78 4.40 21.17
CA SER A 198 -6.09 4.85 21.64
C SER A 198 -6.02 5.98 22.67
N MET A 199 -4.92 6.11 23.42
CA MET A 199 -4.70 7.23 24.35
C MET A 199 -4.28 8.54 23.67
N HIS A 200 -3.83 8.51 22.41
CA HIS A 200 -3.46 9.71 21.64
C HIS A 200 -4.61 10.27 20.77
N PHE A 201 -5.76 9.59 20.70
CA PHE A 201 -6.95 10.06 19.97
C PHE A 201 -8.05 10.65 20.86
N ILE A 202 -7.75 10.93 22.13
CA ILE A 202 -8.65 11.67 23.04
C ILE A 202 -7.97 12.99 23.39
N VAL A 203 -8.00 13.94 22.47
CA VAL A 203 -8.07 15.40 22.75
C VAL A 203 -8.73 16.07 21.56
#